data_67464f2568f53b0109648927c2691e2c
#
_entry.id   67464f2568f53b0109648927c2691e2c
#
_cell.length_a   1.000
_cell.length_b   1.000
_cell.length_c   1.000
_cell.angle_alpha   90.00
_cell.angle_beta   90.00
_cell.angle_gamma   90.00
#
_symmetry.space_group_name_H-M   'P 1'
#
loop_
_entity.id
_entity.type
_entity.pdbx_description
1 polymer ?
#
loop_
_entity_poly.entity_id
_entity_poly.type
_entity_poly.pdbx_seq_one_letter_code
_entity_poly.pdbx_strand_id
1 'polypeptide(L)'
;MKFSIFNKFGALNSPPVFDAFVQGLTKLGQQVVEHDMTADVAVIWSVLWNGRMRPAQEVYTKFLSLNKPVIVLEIGCLDRDQTWKIGLNGVNNGHFDWAKNYHRPFPKRLEVEPDRLTGNDIVICTQNPMSEQWRNQPITAKWIEETVNSVRKYSDRQIQIRAHPRVPMQFNVHNYKRVTITKPNPRSNDQSFIESLPNTRFLINHNSNPAIIAALWGVPVHVDRSSLAWDVSNTDLSAIEKPTVFNRHDWLKKLMQTEYTTEEMMQADCLDHLLTHIKSSYQL
;
A
#
# COMPACT_ATOMS: atom_id res chain seq x y z
N MET A 1 1.33 13.26 -24.99
CA MET A 1 2.18 13.50 -23.80
C MET A 1 3.47 12.71 -23.92
N LYS A 2 4.56 13.24 -23.35
CA LYS A 2 5.86 12.57 -23.25
C LYS A 2 6.02 11.94 -21.87
N PHE A 3 6.17 10.62 -21.81
CA PHE A 3 6.36 9.82 -20.60
C PHE A 3 7.82 9.47 -20.43
N SER A 4 8.38 9.71 -19.26
CA SER A 4 9.74 9.27 -18.93
C SER A 4 9.73 8.11 -17.95
N ILE A 5 10.33 7.00 -18.36
CA ILE A 5 10.40 5.76 -17.59
C ILE A 5 11.74 5.72 -16.83
N PHE A 6 11.66 5.68 -15.50
CA PHE A 6 12.83 5.63 -14.63
C PHE A 6 13.14 4.19 -14.18
N ASN A 7 13.23 3.27 -15.14
CA ASN A 7 13.37 1.83 -14.94
C ASN A 7 14.66 1.42 -14.19
N LYS A 8 15.77 2.15 -14.36
CA LYS A 8 17.04 1.89 -13.64
C LYS A 8 16.90 1.95 -12.12
N PHE A 9 15.90 2.67 -11.63
CA PHE A 9 15.64 2.84 -10.21
C PHE A 9 14.57 1.84 -9.68
N GLY A 10 14.20 0.87 -10.50
CA GLY A 10 13.22 -0.15 -10.13
C GLY A 10 13.80 -1.28 -9.25
N ALA A 11 12.93 -2.05 -8.61
CA ALA A 11 13.27 -3.29 -7.95
C ALA A 11 13.65 -4.38 -8.97
N LEU A 12 14.22 -5.50 -8.49
CA LEU A 12 14.66 -6.59 -9.39
C LEU A 12 13.51 -7.23 -10.18
N ASN A 13 12.31 -7.20 -9.67
CA ASN A 13 11.09 -7.73 -10.30
C ASN A 13 10.29 -6.68 -11.09
N SER A 14 10.79 -5.45 -11.22
CA SER A 14 10.07 -4.38 -11.92
C SER A 14 10.16 -4.41 -13.46
N PRO A 15 11.20 -4.97 -14.11
CA PRO A 15 11.35 -4.86 -15.57
C PRO A 15 10.13 -5.33 -16.36
N PRO A 16 9.54 -6.52 -16.12
CA PRO A 16 8.38 -6.97 -16.88
C PRO A 16 7.16 -6.04 -16.75
N VAL A 17 7.04 -5.36 -15.60
CA VAL A 17 5.93 -4.43 -15.33
C VAL A 17 6.14 -3.12 -16.09
N PHE A 18 7.37 -2.58 -16.08
CA PHE A 18 7.70 -1.43 -16.91
C PHE A 18 7.50 -1.72 -18.40
N ASP A 19 7.94 -2.89 -18.87
CA ASP A 19 7.81 -3.29 -20.28
C ASP A 19 6.33 -3.35 -20.68
N ALA A 20 5.47 -3.96 -19.86
CA ALA A 20 4.03 -4.03 -20.11
C ALA A 20 3.39 -2.63 -20.11
N PHE A 21 3.79 -1.77 -19.17
CA PHE A 21 3.30 -0.40 -19.08
C PHE A 21 3.70 0.42 -20.30
N VAL A 22 4.95 0.30 -20.76
CA VAL A 22 5.48 0.95 -21.98
C VAL A 22 4.73 0.48 -23.22
N GLN A 23 4.47 -0.82 -23.35
CA GLN A 23 3.71 -1.36 -24.49
C GLN A 23 2.30 -0.76 -24.53
N GLY A 24 1.61 -0.67 -23.40
CA GLY A 24 0.31 -0.03 -23.31
C GLY A 24 0.33 1.45 -23.68
N LEU A 25 1.30 2.22 -23.18
CA LEU A 25 1.48 3.64 -23.56
C LEU A 25 1.74 3.80 -25.07
N THR A 26 2.58 2.94 -25.64
CA THR A 26 2.92 2.96 -27.08
C THR A 26 1.69 2.65 -27.93
N LYS A 27 0.88 1.66 -27.52
CA LYS A 27 -0.39 1.33 -28.16
C LYS A 27 -1.38 2.49 -28.19
N LEU A 28 -1.33 3.35 -27.16
CA LEU A 28 -2.13 4.59 -27.07
C LEU A 28 -1.46 5.80 -27.76
N GLY A 29 -0.39 5.58 -28.54
CA GLY A 29 0.28 6.62 -29.30
C GLY A 29 1.02 7.64 -28.44
N GLN A 30 1.40 7.29 -27.21
CA GLN A 30 2.16 8.19 -26.35
C GLN A 30 3.65 8.15 -26.67
N GLN A 31 4.35 9.27 -26.53
CA GLN A 31 5.80 9.32 -26.65
C GLN A 31 6.42 8.76 -25.36
N VAL A 32 7.28 7.77 -25.48
CA VAL A 32 7.99 7.17 -24.35
C VAL A 32 9.49 7.42 -24.49
N VAL A 33 10.12 7.89 -23.43
CA VAL A 33 11.55 8.13 -23.30
C VAL A 33 12.07 7.56 -21.98
N GLU A 34 13.38 7.43 -21.83
CA GLU A 34 13.98 6.97 -20.59
C GLU A 34 14.75 8.12 -19.90
N HIS A 35 14.63 8.19 -18.57
CA HIS A 35 15.40 9.07 -17.70
C HIS A 35 15.44 10.56 -18.11
N ASP A 36 14.37 11.06 -18.70
CA ASP A 36 14.24 12.48 -19.11
C ASP A 36 13.48 13.27 -18.04
N MET A 37 14.20 14.13 -17.33
CA MET A 37 13.64 15.02 -16.29
C MET A 37 12.81 16.18 -16.86
N THR A 38 12.72 16.32 -18.20
CA THR A 38 11.92 17.37 -18.87
C THR A 38 10.57 16.88 -19.37
N ALA A 39 10.30 15.58 -19.34
CA ALA A 39 9.05 14.96 -19.78
C ALA A 39 7.82 15.54 -19.08
N ASP A 40 6.64 15.26 -19.64
CA ASP A 40 5.36 15.70 -19.07
C ASP A 40 4.98 14.85 -17.84
N VAL A 41 5.24 13.54 -17.89
CA VAL A 41 4.86 12.55 -16.87
C VAL A 41 6.08 11.69 -16.53
N ALA A 42 6.34 11.49 -15.24
CA ALA A 42 7.30 10.50 -14.78
C ALA A 42 6.61 9.16 -14.46
N VAL A 43 7.28 8.06 -14.76
CA VAL A 43 6.88 6.71 -14.32
C VAL A 43 8.01 6.12 -13.48
N ILE A 44 7.73 5.83 -12.22
CA ILE A 44 8.70 5.30 -11.25
C ILE A 44 8.21 4.01 -10.62
N TRP A 45 9.13 3.25 -10.04
CA TRP A 45 8.82 2.11 -9.21
C TRP A 45 8.83 2.48 -7.74
N SER A 46 7.69 2.26 -7.06
CA SER A 46 7.54 2.45 -5.62
C SER A 46 7.80 3.89 -5.13
N VAL A 47 7.43 4.12 -3.91
CA VAL A 47 7.75 5.33 -3.13
C VAL A 47 8.56 4.99 -1.88
N LEU A 48 9.35 3.93 -1.99
CA LEU A 48 10.27 3.47 -0.96
C LEU A 48 11.70 3.94 -1.29
N TRP A 49 12.18 4.96 -0.58
CA TRP A 49 13.46 5.61 -0.85
C TRP A 49 14.65 4.86 -0.25
N ASN A 50 14.80 3.58 -0.60
CA ASN A 50 15.85 2.71 -0.09
C ASN A 50 16.54 1.90 -1.21
N GLY A 51 17.82 1.63 -1.05
CA GLY A 51 18.59 0.84 -1.99
C GLY A 51 18.54 1.41 -3.41
N ARG A 52 18.20 0.55 -4.38
CA ARG A 52 18.11 0.92 -5.81
C ARG A 52 17.08 2.01 -6.10
N MET A 53 16.01 2.10 -5.30
CA MET A 53 14.92 3.05 -5.51
C MET A 53 15.19 4.43 -4.93
N ARG A 54 16.28 4.61 -4.16
CA ARG A 54 16.62 5.89 -3.55
C ARG A 54 16.72 7.06 -4.56
N PRO A 55 17.33 6.91 -5.75
CA PRO A 55 17.40 8.00 -6.72
C PRO A 55 16.03 8.42 -7.28
N ALA A 56 15.03 7.54 -7.25
CA ALA A 56 13.67 7.90 -7.69
C ALA A 56 13.01 8.97 -6.81
N GLN A 57 13.51 9.20 -5.59
CA GLN A 57 13.04 10.27 -4.72
C GLN A 57 13.26 11.65 -5.35
N GLU A 58 14.41 11.87 -5.99
CA GLU A 58 14.70 13.12 -6.68
C GLU A 58 13.72 13.36 -7.85
N VAL A 59 13.49 12.32 -8.66
CA VAL A 59 12.51 12.34 -9.75
C VAL A 59 11.13 12.70 -9.21
N TYR A 60 10.67 11.97 -8.21
CA TYR A 60 9.37 12.18 -7.57
C TYR A 60 9.21 13.63 -7.07
N THR A 61 10.16 14.10 -6.28
CA THR A 61 10.14 15.46 -5.71
C THR A 61 10.17 16.53 -6.80
N LYS A 62 11.02 16.35 -7.83
CA LYS A 62 11.17 17.30 -8.94
C LYS A 62 9.88 17.43 -9.74
N PHE A 63 9.28 16.31 -10.16
CA PHE A 63 8.05 16.36 -10.96
C PHE A 63 6.91 16.98 -10.16
N LEU A 64 6.70 16.58 -8.91
CA LEU A 64 5.65 17.18 -8.07
C LEU A 64 5.87 18.68 -7.82
N SER A 65 7.12 19.11 -7.62
CA SER A 65 7.44 20.55 -7.45
C SER A 65 7.11 21.40 -8.68
N LEU A 66 7.08 20.79 -9.87
CA LEU A 66 6.71 21.40 -11.14
C LEU A 66 5.22 21.22 -11.49
N ASN A 67 4.41 20.70 -10.56
CA ASN A 67 3.02 20.32 -10.79
C ASN A 67 2.86 19.34 -11.96
N LYS A 68 3.83 18.43 -12.15
CA LYS A 68 3.79 17.37 -13.15
C LYS A 68 3.42 16.04 -12.51
N PRO A 69 2.59 15.20 -13.14
CA PRO A 69 2.15 13.94 -12.59
C PRO A 69 3.29 12.90 -12.52
N VAL A 70 3.26 12.09 -11.46
CA VAL A 70 4.13 10.93 -11.28
C VAL A 70 3.27 9.67 -11.19
N ILE A 71 3.43 8.77 -12.14
CA ILE A 71 2.82 7.44 -12.07
C ILE A 71 3.74 6.54 -11.24
N VAL A 72 3.19 5.94 -10.22
CA VAL A 72 3.91 5.03 -9.32
C VAL A 72 3.42 3.61 -9.54
N LEU A 73 4.30 2.76 -10.06
CA LEU A 73 4.09 1.32 -10.14
C LEU A 73 4.58 0.68 -8.84
N GLU A 74 3.75 -0.14 -8.20
CA GLU A 74 4.08 -0.77 -6.92
C GLU A 74 3.53 -2.20 -6.88
N ILE A 75 4.15 -3.06 -6.07
CA ILE A 75 3.68 -4.43 -5.89
C ILE A 75 2.26 -4.46 -5.31
N GLY A 76 1.40 -5.26 -5.91
CA GLY A 76 0.04 -5.51 -5.44
C GLY A 76 0.00 -6.32 -4.14
N CYS A 77 -1.16 -6.36 -3.52
CA CYS A 77 -1.42 -7.19 -2.33
C CYS A 77 -2.63 -8.11 -2.50
N LEU A 78 -3.43 -7.93 -3.55
CA LEU A 78 -4.61 -8.75 -3.82
C LEU A 78 -4.24 -10.08 -4.48
N ASP A 79 -3.32 -10.05 -5.43
CA ASP A 79 -2.70 -11.23 -6.04
C ASP A 79 -1.21 -10.95 -6.22
N ARG A 80 -0.46 -11.19 -5.16
CA ARG A 80 0.96 -10.81 -5.10
C ARG A 80 1.76 -11.48 -6.22
N ASP A 81 2.65 -10.71 -6.83
CA ASP A 81 3.49 -11.10 -7.98
C ASP A 81 2.71 -11.39 -9.28
N GLN A 82 1.38 -11.17 -9.29
CA GLN A 82 0.52 -11.23 -10.48
C GLN A 82 -0.12 -9.87 -10.79
N THR A 83 -0.35 -9.04 -9.78
CA THR A 83 -0.94 -7.72 -9.93
C THR A 83 -0.07 -6.63 -9.34
N TRP A 84 -0.14 -5.45 -9.93
CA TRP A 84 0.63 -4.27 -9.54
C TRP A 84 -0.28 -3.05 -9.44
N LYS A 85 -0.04 -2.23 -8.44
CA LYS A 85 -0.71 -0.95 -8.28
C LYS A 85 -0.24 0.04 -9.32
N ILE A 86 -1.17 0.82 -9.87
CA ILE A 86 -0.88 1.98 -10.71
C ILE A 86 -1.42 3.21 -10.00
N GLY A 87 -0.60 3.86 -9.22
CA GLY A 87 -1.00 5.05 -8.46
C GLY A 87 -0.59 6.35 -9.15
N LEU A 88 -1.36 7.40 -8.99
CA LEU A 88 -1.03 8.73 -9.45
C LEU A 88 -0.53 9.57 -8.28
N ASN A 89 0.72 10.02 -8.33
CA ASN A 89 1.43 10.76 -7.28
C ASN A 89 1.58 10.00 -5.95
N GLY A 90 1.46 8.69 -5.97
CA GLY A 90 1.63 7.84 -4.79
C GLY A 90 0.80 6.57 -4.88
N VAL A 91 0.71 5.83 -3.75
CA VAL A 91 0.04 4.53 -3.68
C VAL A 91 -0.88 4.37 -2.46
N ASN A 92 -1.26 5.49 -1.86
CA ASN A 92 -2.16 5.56 -0.71
C ASN A 92 -3.59 5.88 -1.14
N ASN A 93 -4.50 5.90 -0.16
CA ASN A 93 -5.87 6.37 -0.37
C ASN A 93 -5.86 7.78 -1.00
N GLY A 94 -6.67 7.97 -2.05
CA GLY A 94 -6.71 9.19 -2.87
C GLY A 94 -5.83 9.16 -4.13
N HIS A 95 -4.79 8.32 -4.19
CA HIS A 95 -3.92 8.22 -5.37
C HIS A 95 -4.49 7.33 -6.49
N PHE A 96 -5.68 6.78 -6.30
CA PHE A 96 -6.39 5.94 -7.25
C PHE A 96 -7.74 6.55 -7.68
N ASP A 97 -7.93 7.85 -7.45
CA ASP A 97 -9.16 8.57 -7.79
C ASP A 97 -9.47 8.51 -9.29
N TRP A 98 -8.44 8.40 -10.10
CA TRP A 98 -8.55 8.18 -11.54
C TRP A 98 -9.33 6.90 -11.91
N ALA A 99 -9.28 5.87 -11.04
CA ALA A 99 -9.91 4.57 -11.28
C ALA A 99 -11.31 4.44 -10.64
N LYS A 100 -11.84 5.46 -9.96
CA LYS A 100 -13.11 5.38 -9.23
C LYS A 100 -14.30 4.94 -10.10
N ASN A 101 -14.30 5.35 -11.36
CA ASN A 101 -15.36 5.05 -12.32
C ASN A 101 -14.95 3.99 -13.35
N TYR A 102 -13.79 3.37 -13.16
CA TYR A 102 -13.31 2.30 -14.01
C TYR A 102 -13.73 0.96 -13.40
N HIS A 103 -14.72 0.31 -14.04
CA HIS A 103 -15.27 -0.95 -13.56
C HIS A 103 -14.85 -2.09 -14.48
N ARG A 104 -14.06 -2.99 -13.94
CA ARG A 104 -13.65 -4.22 -14.62
C ARG A 104 -13.71 -5.42 -13.67
N PRO A 105 -13.91 -6.64 -14.16
CA PRO A 105 -13.71 -7.83 -13.34
C PRO A 105 -12.23 -7.95 -12.95
N PHE A 106 -11.98 -8.33 -11.70
CA PHE A 106 -10.61 -8.66 -11.29
C PHE A 106 -10.24 -10.04 -11.85
N PRO A 107 -8.98 -10.27 -12.31
CA PRO A 107 -8.57 -11.51 -12.97
C PRO A 107 -8.75 -12.77 -12.12
N LYS A 108 -8.77 -12.60 -10.81
CA LYS A 108 -8.95 -13.67 -9.82
C LYS A 108 -10.22 -13.43 -9.00
N ARG A 109 -10.95 -14.50 -8.71
CA ARG A 109 -12.06 -14.40 -7.75
C ARG A 109 -11.52 -14.06 -6.36
N LEU A 110 -11.90 -12.89 -5.85
CA LEU A 110 -11.56 -12.42 -4.53
C LEU A 110 -12.85 -12.33 -3.69
N GLU A 111 -12.75 -12.79 -2.47
CA GLU A 111 -13.84 -12.75 -1.50
C GLU A 111 -13.32 -12.18 -0.19
N VAL A 112 -14.21 -11.60 0.59
CA VAL A 112 -13.92 -11.22 1.97
C VAL A 112 -14.29 -12.40 2.87
N GLU A 113 -13.38 -12.78 3.74
CA GLU A 113 -13.64 -13.82 4.73
C GLU A 113 -14.66 -13.34 5.78
N PRO A 114 -15.42 -14.22 6.43
CA PRO A 114 -16.29 -13.86 7.54
C PRO A 114 -15.56 -13.09 8.65
N ASP A 115 -16.29 -12.24 9.38
CA ASP A 115 -15.72 -11.45 10.46
C ASP A 115 -15.11 -12.32 11.56
N ARG A 116 -13.87 -12.02 11.94
CA ARG A 116 -13.12 -12.71 12.98
C ARG A 116 -13.07 -11.88 14.25
N LEU A 117 -13.92 -12.22 15.20
CA LEU A 117 -14.02 -11.53 16.47
C LEU A 117 -13.55 -12.39 17.67
N THR A 118 -12.93 -13.53 17.40
CA THR A 118 -12.56 -14.53 18.41
C THR A 118 -11.08 -14.57 18.77
N GLY A 119 -10.22 -13.87 18.04
CA GLY A 119 -8.79 -13.77 18.33
C GLY A 119 -8.48 -13.17 19.71
N ASN A 120 -7.28 -13.46 20.23
CA ASN A 120 -6.85 -13.00 21.53
C ASN A 120 -5.92 -11.80 21.50
N ASP A 121 -5.10 -11.69 20.45
CA ASP A 121 -3.99 -10.76 20.39
C ASP A 121 -4.33 -9.48 19.61
N ILE A 122 -3.80 -8.38 20.06
CA ILE A 122 -3.74 -7.14 19.29
C ILE A 122 -2.41 -7.11 18.57
N VAL A 123 -2.43 -6.99 17.25
CA VAL A 123 -1.22 -6.98 16.43
C VAL A 123 -0.95 -5.55 15.93
N ILE A 124 0.23 -5.01 16.24
CA ILE A 124 0.70 -3.73 15.72
C ILE A 124 1.75 -4.02 14.64
N CYS A 125 1.40 -3.79 13.37
CA CYS A 125 2.32 -3.98 12.26
C CYS A 125 3.11 -2.71 12.00
N THR A 126 4.45 -2.80 12.11
CA THR A 126 5.32 -1.67 11.78
C THR A 126 5.55 -1.54 10.27
N GLN A 127 6.07 -0.41 9.86
CA GLN A 127 6.26 -0.05 8.47
C GLN A 127 7.70 0.44 8.23
N ASN A 128 8.16 0.42 6.98
CA ASN A 128 9.47 0.94 6.63
C ASN A 128 9.47 2.48 6.73
N PRO A 129 10.31 3.08 7.59
CA PRO A 129 10.35 4.52 7.79
C PRO A 129 10.89 5.31 6.59
N MET A 130 11.54 4.64 5.63
CA MET A 130 12.05 5.25 4.40
C MET A 130 10.99 5.34 3.29
N SER A 131 9.76 4.90 3.54
CA SER A 131 8.67 5.03 2.60
C SER A 131 8.06 6.44 2.65
N GLU A 132 7.76 7.02 1.47
CA GLU A 132 6.99 8.27 1.37
C GLU A 132 5.63 8.16 2.07
N GLN A 133 5.07 6.97 2.14
CA GLN A 133 3.85 6.68 2.87
C GLN A 133 3.95 6.96 4.38
N TRP A 134 5.17 7.06 4.91
CA TRP A 134 5.48 7.38 6.31
C TRP A 134 5.74 8.87 6.55
N ARG A 135 5.61 9.70 5.51
CA ARG A 135 5.85 11.15 5.59
C ARG A 135 5.07 11.80 6.73
N ASN A 136 5.73 12.73 7.41
CA ASN A 136 5.16 13.51 8.52
C ASN A 136 4.76 12.70 9.75
N GLN A 137 5.17 11.43 9.84
CA GLN A 137 4.95 10.63 11.03
C GLN A 137 6.13 10.74 12.02
N PRO A 138 5.88 10.57 13.32
CA PRO A 138 6.95 10.51 14.30
C PRO A 138 7.90 9.33 14.03
N ILE A 139 9.07 9.36 14.67
CA ILE A 139 10.00 8.21 14.61
C ILE A 139 9.24 6.94 14.97
N THR A 140 9.49 5.86 14.24
CA THR A 140 8.74 4.59 14.35
C THR A 140 8.62 4.09 15.79
N ALA A 141 9.69 4.19 16.60
CA ALA A 141 9.66 3.80 18.01
C ALA A 141 8.66 4.65 18.83
N LYS A 142 8.59 5.95 18.59
CA LYS A 142 7.64 6.85 19.24
C LYS A 142 6.20 6.53 18.83
N TRP A 143 5.95 6.29 17.57
CA TRP A 143 4.63 5.87 17.08
C TRP A 143 4.17 4.56 17.73
N ILE A 144 5.07 3.57 17.87
CA ILE A 144 4.77 2.31 18.55
C ILE A 144 4.43 2.56 20.01
N GLU A 145 5.22 3.38 20.72
CA GLU A 145 4.99 3.74 22.10
C GLU A 145 3.64 4.41 22.31
N GLU A 146 3.32 5.41 21.51
CA GLU A 146 2.04 6.12 21.53
C GLU A 146 0.88 5.17 21.24
N THR A 147 1.05 4.26 20.29
CA THR A 147 0.04 3.25 19.94
C THR A 147 -0.18 2.25 21.08
N VAL A 148 0.89 1.70 21.66
CA VAL A 148 0.81 0.78 22.82
C VAL A 148 0.11 1.45 24.00
N ASN A 149 0.51 2.68 24.33
CA ASN A 149 -0.09 3.45 25.43
C ASN A 149 -1.58 3.76 25.17
N SER A 150 -1.94 4.02 23.91
CA SER A 150 -3.34 4.25 23.53
C SER A 150 -4.17 2.99 23.61
N VAL A 151 -3.65 1.85 23.16
CA VAL A 151 -4.30 0.54 23.31
C VAL A 151 -4.52 0.20 24.78
N ARG A 152 -3.54 0.44 25.65
CA ARG A 152 -3.61 0.11 27.09
C ARG A 152 -4.67 0.89 27.85
N LYS A 153 -5.19 2.00 27.30
CA LYS A 153 -6.35 2.70 27.89
C LYS A 153 -7.64 1.89 27.78
N TYR A 154 -7.71 0.93 26.84
CA TYR A 154 -8.95 0.24 26.49
C TYR A 154 -8.85 -1.29 26.52
N SER A 155 -7.63 -1.86 26.57
CA SER A 155 -7.44 -3.31 26.51
C SER A 155 -6.19 -3.78 27.25
N ASP A 156 -6.34 -4.88 28.00
CA ASP A 156 -5.27 -5.61 28.67
C ASP A 156 -4.78 -6.84 27.86
N ARG A 157 -5.24 -7.01 26.62
CA ARG A 157 -4.86 -8.14 25.77
C ARG A 157 -3.37 -8.17 25.48
N GLN A 158 -2.85 -9.33 25.12
CA GLN A 158 -1.51 -9.45 24.56
C GLN A 158 -1.36 -8.54 23.36
N ILE A 159 -0.31 -7.72 23.32
CA ILE A 159 0.09 -6.95 22.15
C ILE A 159 1.29 -7.62 21.51
N GLN A 160 1.18 -7.93 20.23
CA GLN A 160 2.27 -8.40 19.40
C GLN A 160 2.69 -7.29 18.44
N ILE A 161 3.88 -6.76 18.63
CA ILE A 161 4.48 -5.82 17.68
C ILE A 161 5.16 -6.63 16.59
N ARG A 162 4.55 -6.67 15.39
CA ARG A 162 5.13 -7.32 14.22
C ARG A 162 6.06 -6.36 13.51
N ALA A 163 7.36 -6.60 13.65
CA ALA A 163 8.37 -5.79 12.98
C ALA A 163 8.31 -5.93 11.46
N HIS A 164 8.67 -4.86 10.75
CA HIS A 164 8.86 -4.95 9.29
C HIS A 164 10.00 -5.94 8.97
N PRO A 165 9.83 -6.90 8.03
CA PRO A 165 10.78 -8.00 7.84
C PRO A 165 12.21 -7.54 7.48
N ARG A 166 12.35 -6.39 6.82
CA ARG A 166 13.63 -5.86 6.32
C ARG A 166 14.15 -4.64 7.08
N VAL A 167 13.50 -4.25 8.18
CA VAL A 167 13.91 -3.05 8.94
C VAL A 167 14.18 -3.46 10.38
N PRO A 168 15.39 -3.17 10.91
CA PRO A 168 15.67 -3.33 12.33
C PRO A 168 14.73 -2.48 13.16
N MET A 169 14.17 -3.04 14.22
CA MET A 169 13.32 -2.33 15.14
C MET A 169 14.02 -2.20 16.49
N GLN A 170 14.09 -0.97 16.99
CA GLN A 170 14.57 -0.65 18.32
C GLN A 170 13.38 -0.21 19.18
N PHE A 171 12.86 -1.10 19.98
CA PHE A 171 11.78 -0.82 20.92
C PHE A 171 11.95 -1.68 22.17
N ASN A 172 11.96 -1.06 23.34
CA ASN A 172 12.14 -1.77 24.61
C ASN A 172 10.79 -2.24 25.15
N VAL A 173 10.47 -3.50 24.94
CA VAL A 173 9.21 -4.12 25.42
C VAL A 173 9.18 -4.35 26.94
N HIS A 174 10.34 -4.35 27.63
CA HIS A 174 10.39 -4.63 29.07
C HIS A 174 9.65 -3.60 29.92
N ASN A 175 9.42 -2.41 29.39
CA ASN A 175 8.64 -1.36 30.05
C ASN A 175 7.12 -1.58 29.97
N TYR A 176 6.67 -2.60 29.25
CA TYR A 176 5.24 -2.81 28.96
C TYR A 176 4.80 -4.23 29.34
N LYS A 177 3.71 -4.33 30.10
CA LYS A 177 3.11 -5.63 30.41
C LYS A 177 2.43 -6.21 29.16
N ARG A 178 2.59 -7.51 28.92
CA ARG A 178 1.96 -8.24 27.83
C ARG A 178 2.23 -7.63 26.44
N VAL A 179 3.47 -7.21 26.21
CA VAL A 179 3.94 -6.73 24.90
C VAL A 179 5.12 -7.60 24.46
N THR A 180 5.05 -8.12 23.25
CA THR A 180 6.10 -8.93 22.64
C THR A 180 6.42 -8.40 21.24
N ILE A 181 7.65 -8.68 20.76
CA ILE A 181 8.05 -8.38 19.39
C ILE A 181 8.14 -9.68 18.62
N THR A 182 7.50 -9.72 17.46
CA THR A 182 7.67 -10.79 16.48
C THR A 182 8.41 -10.24 15.27
N LYS A 183 9.47 -10.95 14.86
CA LYS A 183 10.26 -10.59 13.68
C LYS A 183 9.99 -11.62 12.58
N PRO A 184 9.23 -11.29 11.54
CA PRO A 184 8.99 -12.23 10.45
C PRO A 184 10.29 -12.52 9.70
N ASN A 185 10.39 -13.71 9.10
CA ASN A 185 11.49 -14.04 8.22
C ASN A 185 11.48 -13.07 7.02
N PRO A 186 12.63 -12.45 6.67
CA PRO A 186 12.73 -11.53 5.52
C PRO A 186 12.31 -12.16 4.18
N ARG A 187 12.36 -13.50 4.08
CA ARG A 187 11.93 -14.26 2.91
C ARG A 187 10.51 -14.81 3.02
N SER A 188 9.81 -14.56 4.15
CA SER A 188 8.42 -15.03 4.28
C SER A 188 7.54 -14.24 3.31
N ASN A 189 6.72 -14.98 2.59
CA ASN A 189 5.62 -14.44 1.80
C ASN A 189 4.46 -14.02 2.73
N ASP A 190 3.37 -13.54 2.15
CA ASP A 190 2.18 -13.13 2.91
C ASP A 190 1.50 -14.33 3.62
N GLN A 191 1.79 -15.56 3.22
CA GLN A 191 1.20 -16.77 3.79
C GLN A 191 1.46 -16.89 5.30
N SER A 192 2.69 -16.67 5.76
CA SER A 192 3.02 -16.74 7.20
C SER A 192 2.31 -15.63 8.01
N PHE A 193 1.98 -14.52 7.36
CA PHE A 193 1.16 -13.48 7.99
C PHE A 193 -0.29 -13.91 8.07
N ILE A 194 -0.85 -14.44 6.99
CA ILE A 194 -2.22 -14.97 6.93
C ILE A 194 -2.43 -16.05 7.99
N GLU A 195 -1.47 -16.98 8.15
CA GLU A 195 -1.50 -18.03 9.15
C GLU A 195 -1.50 -17.51 10.61
N SER A 196 -1.04 -16.28 10.84
CA SER A 196 -1.09 -15.65 12.15
C SER A 196 -2.43 -14.98 12.47
N LEU A 197 -3.25 -14.69 11.46
CA LEU A 197 -4.50 -13.93 11.61
C LEU A 197 -5.57 -14.63 12.47
N PRO A 198 -5.71 -15.97 12.52
CA PRO A 198 -6.72 -16.64 13.34
C PRO A 198 -6.66 -16.26 14.83
N ASN A 199 -5.48 -15.93 15.38
CA ASN A 199 -5.34 -15.47 16.77
C ASN A 199 -5.40 -13.94 16.92
N THR A 200 -5.50 -13.20 15.81
CA THR A 200 -5.55 -11.75 15.84
C THR A 200 -6.96 -11.24 16.11
N ARG A 201 -7.17 -10.59 17.22
CA ARG A 201 -8.42 -9.92 17.60
C ARG A 201 -8.61 -8.61 16.88
N PHE A 202 -7.52 -7.85 16.73
CA PHE A 202 -7.52 -6.51 16.18
C PHE A 202 -6.14 -6.18 15.62
N LEU A 203 -6.06 -5.55 14.47
CA LEU A 203 -4.80 -5.18 13.86
C LEU A 203 -4.68 -3.66 13.72
N ILE A 204 -3.53 -3.13 14.14
CA ILE A 204 -3.18 -1.72 14.03
C ILE A 204 -2.00 -1.58 13.08
N ASN A 205 -2.14 -0.70 12.12
CA ASN A 205 -1.11 -0.41 11.13
C ASN A 205 -1.22 1.05 10.69
N HIS A 206 -0.14 1.67 10.20
CA HIS A 206 -0.27 3.01 9.65
C HIS A 206 -1.03 2.95 8.32
N ASN A 207 -0.39 2.59 7.22
CA ASN A 207 -1.06 2.55 5.91
C ASN A 207 -0.52 1.49 4.93
N SER A 208 0.20 0.48 5.44
CA SER A 208 0.79 -0.55 4.59
C SER A 208 -0.12 -1.77 4.40
N ASN A 209 0.23 -2.65 3.46
CA ASN A 209 -0.55 -3.80 3.02
C ASN A 209 -1.06 -4.77 4.12
N PRO A 210 -0.37 -4.99 5.28
CA PRO A 210 -0.88 -5.89 6.32
C PRO A 210 -2.31 -5.59 6.77
N ALA A 211 -2.70 -4.31 6.85
CA ALA A 211 -4.08 -3.98 7.23
C ALA A 211 -5.10 -4.34 6.14
N ILE A 212 -4.72 -4.22 4.87
CA ILE A 212 -5.58 -4.65 3.74
C ILE A 212 -5.81 -6.16 3.81
N ILE A 213 -4.73 -6.92 3.97
CA ILE A 213 -4.79 -8.39 4.08
C ILE A 213 -5.63 -8.79 5.29
N ALA A 214 -5.40 -8.19 6.47
CA ALA A 214 -6.16 -8.48 7.67
C ALA A 214 -7.65 -8.20 7.49
N ALA A 215 -8.01 -7.05 6.88
CA ALA A 215 -9.40 -6.71 6.60
C ALA A 215 -10.06 -7.69 5.62
N LEU A 216 -9.36 -8.16 4.58
CA LEU A 216 -9.84 -9.22 3.68
C LEU A 216 -10.13 -10.52 4.44
N TRP A 217 -9.29 -10.86 5.41
CA TRP A 217 -9.41 -12.07 6.24
C TRP A 217 -10.33 -11.91 7.46
N GLY A 218 -11.12 -10.85 7.52
CA GLY A 218 -12.15 -10.66 8.53
C GLY A 218 -11.68 -10.06 9.85
N VAL A 219 -10.40 -9.70 9.97
CA VAL A 219 -9.86 -9.10 11.18
C VAL A 219 -10.16 -7.60 11.20
N PRO A 220 -10.77 -7.06 12.27
CA PRO A 220 -10.95 -5.62 12.43
C PRO A 220 -9.61 -4.88 12.44
N VAL A 221 -9.57 -3.73 11.78
CA VAL A 221 -8.34 -2.95 11.64
C VAL A 221 -8.51 -1.52 12.15
N HIS A 222 -7.40 -0.92 12.59
CA HIS A 222 -7.24 0.51 12.80
C HIS A 222 -6.06 1.01 11.98
N VAL A 223 -6.32 2.00 11.13
CA VAL A 223 -5.31 2.54 10.22
C VAL A 223 -5.38 4.06 10.13
N ASP A 224 -4.33 4.67 9.60
CA ASP A 224 -4.35 6.08 9.20
C ASP A 224 -5.28 6.32 8.01
N ARG A 225 -5.79 7.55 7.88
CA ARG A 225 -6.69 7.96 6.79
C ARG A 225 -6.08 7.75 5.40
N SER A 226 -4.78 7.78 5.29
CA SER A 226 -4.06 7.53 4.03
C SER A 226 -4.03 6.05 3.60
N SER A 227 -4.46 5.12 4.45
CA SER A 227 -4.50 3.69 4.12
C SER A 227 -5.62 3.36 3.14
N LEU A 228 -5.37 2.42 2.24
CA LEU A 228 -6.42 1.82 1.40
C LEU A 228 -7.45 1.00 2.19
N ALA A 229 -7.18 0.67 3.45
CA ALA A 229 -8.12 0.01 4.36
C ALA A 229 -8.96 1.01 5.19
N TRP A 230 -8.85 2.32 4.94
CA TRP A 230 -9.55 3.35 5.72
C TRP A 230 -11.06 3.17 5.77
N ASP A 231 -11.70 2.88 4.64
CA ASP A 231 -13.17 2.74 4.54
C ASP A 231 -13.75 1.62 5.43
N VAL A 232 -12.90 0.69 5.87
CA VAL A 232 -13.27 -0.44 6.75
C VAL A 232 -12.50 -0.43 8.07
N SER A 233 -11.98 0.73 8.45
CA SER A 233 -11.18 0.93 9.67
C SER A 233 -12.03 1.37 10.85
N ASN A 234 -11.76 0.80 12.00
CA ASN A 234 -12.21 1.34 13.28
C ASN A 234 -11.34 2.55 13.63
N THR A 235 -11.87 3.75 13.49
CA THR A 235 -11.11 5.00 13.64
C THR A 235 -10.80 5.37 15.10
N ASP A 236 -11.51 4.75 16.05
CA ASP A 236 -11.32 4.94 17.49
C ASP A 236 -10.89 3.63 18.16
N LEU A 237 -9.75 3.66 18.85
CA LEU A 237 -9.23 2.52 19.60
C LEU A 237 -10.09 2.16 20.84
N SER A 238 -11.01 3.00 21.28
CA SER A 238 -11.99 2.63 22.32
C SER A 238 -12.87 1.45 21.89
N ALA A 239 -13.03 1.25 20.58
CA ALA A 239 -13.78 0.12 20.02
C ALA A 239 -13.00 -1.21 19.99
N ILE A 240 -11.76 -1.28 20.45
CA ILE A 240 -10.86 -2.43 20.28
C ILE A 240 -11.43 -3.75 20.85
N GLU A 241 -12.20 -3.68 21.95
CA GLU A 241 -12.85 -4.86 22.54
C GLU A 241 -14.20 -5.22 21.87
N LYS A 242 -14.87 -4.22 21.27
CA LYS A 242 -16.12 -4.38 20.53
C LYS A 242 -16.06 -3.63 19.21
N PRO A 243 -15.22 -4.12 18.27
CA PRO A 243 -15.02 -3.42 17.01
C PRO A 243 -16.28 -3.40 16.15
N THR A 244 -16.44 -2.30 15.42
CA THR A 244 -17.46 -2.20 14.38
C THR A 244 -17.14 -3.16 13.25
N VAL A 245 -18.15 -3.85 12.78
CA VAL A 245 -18.10 -4.72 11.60
C VAL A 245 -18.57 -3.91 10.39
N PHE A 246 -17.82 -3.94 9.32
CA PHE A 246 -18.07 -3.18 8.10
C PHE A 246 -18.53 -4.08 6.95
N ASN A 247 -19.37 -3.55 6.05
CA ASN A 247 -19.58 -4.18 4.75
C ASN A 247 -18.33 -3.99 3.89
N ARG A 248 -17.52 -5.04 3.78
CA ARG A 248 -16.23 -5.01 3.07
C ARG A 248 -16.35 -5.32 1.57
N HIS A 249 -17.52 -5.72 1.07
CA HIS A 249 -17.70 -6.06 -0.34
C HIS A 249 -17.55 -4.83 -1.26
N ASP A 250 -18.11 -3.70 -0.89
CA ASP A 250 -18.00 -2.48 -1.71
C ASP A 250 -16.60 -1.87 -1.62
N TRP A 251 -15.95 -1.97 -0.46
CA TRP A 251 -14.56 -1.63 -0.30
C TRP A 251 -13.65 -2.52 -1.18
N LEU A 252 -13.88 -3.84 -1.21
CA LEU A 252 -13.12 -4.76 -2.07
C LEU A 252 -13.27 -4.41 -3.55
N LYS A 253 -14.48 -4.07 -4.02
CA LYS A 253 -14.70 -3.63 -5.41
C LYS A 253 -13.85 -2.40 -5.76
N LYS A 254 -13.77 -1.41 -4.87
CA LYS A 254 -12.91 -0.23 -5.07
C LYS A 254 -11.43 -0.64 -5.06
N LEU A 255 -11.03 -1.48 -4.12
CA LEU A 255 -9.64 -1.94 -3.97
C LEU A 255 -9.16 -2.70 -5.21
N MET A 256 -10.01 -3.55 -5.82
CA MET A 256 -9.70 -4.26 -7.06
C MET A 256 -9.36 -3.33 -8.22
N GLN A 257 -9.83 -2.08 -8.22
CA GLN A 257 -9.50 -1.11 -9.28
C GLN A 257 -8.14 -0.41 -9.05
N THR A 258 -7.40 -0.76 -8.00
CA THR A 258 -6.06 -0.20 -7.74
C THR A 258 -4.93 -1.04 -8.31
N GLU A 259 -5.20 -2.30 -8.68
CA GLU A 259 -4.18 -3.27 -9.11
C GLU A 259 -4.52 -3.92 -10.45
N TYR A 260 -3.52 -4.08 -11.32
CA TYR A 260 -3.64 -4.57 -12.69
C TYR A 260 -2.57 -5.62 -12.99
N THR A 261 -2.88 -6.58 -13.86
CA THR A 261 -1.89 -7.51 -14.42
C THR A 261 -1.07 -6.84 -15.51
N THR A 262 0.04 -7.47 -15.91
CA THR A 262 0.83 -7.03 -17.06
C THR A 262 0.03 -7.09 -18.36
N GLU A 263 -0.82 -8.10 -18.52
CA GLU A 263 -1.72 -8.25 -19.69
C GLU A 263 -2.71 -7.10 -19.79
N GLU A 264 -3.33 -6.69 -18.67
CA GLU A 264 -4.25 -5.55 -18.64
C GLU A 264 -3.53 -4.23 -18.98
N MET A 265 -2.28 -4.06 -18.54
CA MET A 265 -1.46 -2.90 -18.91
C MET A 265 -1.16 -2.88 -20.40
N MET A 266 -0.79 -4.04 -21.01
CA MET A 266 -0.54 -4.16 -22.45
C MET A 266 -1.81 -3.99 -23.29
N GLN A 267 -2.98 -4.38 -22.79
CA GLN A 267 -4.27 -4.13 -23.45
C GLN A 267 -4.61 -2.65 -23.49
N ALA A 268 -4.09 -1.87 -22.55
CA ALA A 268 -4.10 -0.43 -22.47
C ALA A 268 -5.42 0.23 -22.02
N ASP A 269 -6.51 -0.50 -21.82
CA ASP A 269 -7.81 0.10 -21.45
C ASP A 269 -7.72 0.87 -20.13
N CYS A 270 -7.04 0.31 -19.11
CA CYS A 270 -6.82 1.00 -17.85
C CYS A 270 -5.92 2.23 -18.01
N LEU A 271 -4.95 2.18 -18.93
CA LEU A 271 -4.05 3.30 -19.19
C LEU A 271 -4.77 4.43 -19.93
N ASP A 272 -5.68 4.13 -20.86
CA ASP A 272 -6.48 5.16 -21.54
C ASP A 272 -7.33 5.94 -20.52
N HIS A 273 -7.93 5.24 -19.55
CA HIS A 273 -8.66 5.88 -18.47
C HIS A 273 -7.77 6.77 -17.59
N LEU A 274 -6.59 6.28 -17.21
CA LEU A 274 -5.58 7.05 -16.47
C LEU A 274 -5.12 8.30 -17.26
N LEU A 275 -4.84 8.15 -18.56
CA LEU A 275 -4.41 9.26 -19.42
C LEU A 275 -5.48 10.34 -19.54
N THR A 276 -6.75 9.94 -19.67
CA THR A 276 -7.89 10.86 -19.71
C THR A 276 -7.96 11.67 -18.41
N HIS A 277 -7.79 11.02 -17.27
CA HIS A 277 -7.74 11.70 -15.97
C HIS A 277 -6.56 12.67 -15.87
N ILE A 278 -5.35 12.25 -16.29
CA ILE A 278 -4.16 13.10 -16.28
C ILE A 278 -4.37 14.34 -17.14
N LYS A 279 -4.84 14.19 -18.38
CA LYS A 279 -5.12 15.32 -19.29
C LYS A 279 -6.06 16.33 -18.66
N SER A 280 -7.16 15.87 -18.06
CA SER A 280 -8.16 16.74 -17.42
C SER A 280 -7.62 17.44 -16.18
N SER A 281 -6.79 16.76 -15.38
CA SER A 281 -6.32 17.27 -14.07
C SER A 281 -5.11 18.21 -14.20
N TYR A 282 -4.26 18.01 -15.22
CA TYR A 282 -2.98 18.75 -15.39
C TYR A 282 -2.97 19.67 -16.62
N GLN A 283 -4.06 19.73 -17.39
CA GLN A 283 -4.17 20.55 -18.60
C GLN A 283 -3.07 20.23 -19.65
N LEU A 284 -2.75 18.94 -19.84
CA LEU A 284 -1.70 18.42 -20.73
C LEU A 284 -2.25 17.93 -22.09
#